data_1bdc275b81652beeb52f059c071d9607
#
_entry.id   1bdc275b81652beeb52f059c071d9607
#
_cell.length_a   1.000
_cell.length_b   1.000
_cell.length_c   1.000
_cell.angle_alpha   90.00
_cell.angle_beta   90.00
_cell.angle_gamma   90.00
#
_symmetry.space_group_name_H-M   'P 1'
#
loop_
_entity.id
_entity.type
_entity.pdbx_description
1 polymer ?
#
loop_
_entity_poly.entity_id
_entity_poly.type
_entity_poly.pdbx_seq_one_letter_code
_entity_poly.pdbx_strand_id
1 'polypeptide(L)'
;IKVTAQALDVADRDAPAAFAANVTRDHGGAAMVFNNAGIAVGGQFERVAEEDFDRVLEVNFHGVVRMSRAFLPLLKAEPSGQLVNVSSLFGIIAPPGQTAYSASKFAVRGFSMALAHELEGSSVGVSVVHPGGVSTKIAESAKVPADATPEEIKTQRAAAKAALVMPPPQAAQIILDGVERRQRRIVVGNDARLAILFERIFPVSYLRFMRQRLG
;
A
#
# COMPACT_ATOMS: atom_id res chain seq x y z
N ILE A 1 21.66 15.02 -11.12
CA ILE A 1 20.92 14.66 -9.89
C ILE A 1 21.70 13.54 -9.21
N LYS A 2 22.00 13.68 -7.89
CA LYS A 2 22.63 12.62 -7.09
C LYS A 2 21.56 11.57 -6.74
N VAL A 3 21.86 10.29 -7.02
CA VAL A 3 21.00 9.14 -6.69
C VAL A 3 21.81 8.19 -5.82
N THR A 4 21.21 7.72 -4.72
CA THR A 4 21.76 6.66 -3.87
C THR A 4 20.76 5.53 -3.75
N ALA A 5 21.24 4.29 -3.60
CA ALA A 5 20.43 3.11 -3.39
C ALA A 5 20.95 2.35 -2.15
N GLN A 6 20.01 1.92 -1.31
CA GLN A 6 20.30 1.13 -0.11
C GLN A 6 19.28 0.01 0.03
N ALA A 7 19.74 -1.21 0.34
CA ALA A 7 18.87 -2.30 0.72
C ALA A 7 18.28 -2.01 2.12
N LEU A 8 16.96 -2.14 2.27
CA LEU A 8 16.25 -1.85 3.51
C LEU A 8 15.10 -2.85 3.69
N ASP A 9 15.08 -3.56 4.82
CA ASP A 9 13.87 -4.24 5.27
C ASP A 9 13.07 -3.29 6.19
N VAL A 10 11.95 -2.81 5.71
CA VAL A 10 11.07 -1.90 6.47
C VAL A 10 10.44 -2.55 7.72
N ALA A 11 10.47 -3.89 7.81
CA ALA A 11 10.03 -4.62 8.98
C ALA A 11 11.06 -4.64 10.11
N ASP A 12 12.33 -4.39 9.81
CA ASP A 12 13.35 -4.16 10.83
C ASP A 12 13.02 -2.88 11.62
N ARG A 13 13.17 -2.96 12.95
CA ARG A 13 12.77 -1.85 13.85
C ARG A 13 13.71 -0.65 13.78
N ASP A 14 14.98 -0.89 13.54
CA ASP A 14 16.04 0.12 13.59
C ASP A 14 16.45 0.63 12.20
N ALA A 15 16.28 -0.19 11.19
CA ALA A 15 16.69 0.12 9.82
C ALA A 15 16.07 1.41 9.24
N PRO A 16 14.77 1.76 9.47
CA PRO A 16 14.21 3.02 9.01
C PRO A 16 14.87 4.27 9.59
N ALA A 17 15.25 4.25 10.87
CA ALA A 17 15.95 5.38 11.51
C ALA A 17 17.38 5.54 10.95
N ALA A 18 18.11 4.44 10.79
CA ALA A 18 19.43 4.44 10.18
C ALA A 18 19.38 4.93 8.72
N PHE A 19 18.33 4.53 7.97
CA PHE A 19 18.12 4.99 6.60
C PHE A 19 17.86 6.50 6.53
N ALA A 20 17.01 7.04 7.40
CA ALA A 20 16.76 8.49 7.47
C ALA A 20 18.05 9.28 7.80
N ALA A 21 18.89 8.77 8.69
CA ALA A 21 20.20 9.37 8.98
C ALA A 21 21.12 9.36 7.76
N ASN A 22 21.15 8.25 7.00
CA ASN A 22 21.92 8.16 5.75
C ASN A 22 21.41 9.15 4.70
N VAL A 23 20.08 9.29 4.53
CA VAL A 23 19.49 10.28 3.62
C VAL A 23 19.87 11.69 4.00
N THR A 24 19.83 12.03 5.29
CA THR A 24 20.26 13.34 5.78
C THR A 24 21.74 13.60 5.47
N ARG A 25 22.63 12.63 5.74
CA ARG A 25 24.05 12.75 5.45
C ARG A 25 24.34 12.91 3.95
N ASP A 26 23.65 12.16 3.11
CA ASP A 26 23.98 12.04 1.69
C ASP A 26 23.26 13.09 0.83
N HIS A 27 22.09 13.56 1.27
CA HIS A 27 21.21 14.46 0.52
C HIS A 27 20.78 15.73 1.26
N GLY A 28 21.13 15.87 2.54
CA GLY A 28 20.79 17.04 3.37
C GLY A 28 19.39 16.98 4.00
N GLY A 29 18.48 16.13 3.51
CA GLY A 29 17.10 16.01 3.98
C GLY A 29 16.20 15.26 3.02
N ALA A 30 14.89 15.32 3.24
CA ALA A 30 13.89 14.70 2.38
C ALA A 30 12.63 15.56 2.33
N ALA A 31 12.27 16.05 1.16
CA ALA A 31 11.04 16.81 0.94
C ALA A 31 9.83 15.87 0.66
N MET A 32 10.08 14.64 0.23
CA MET A 32 9.02 13.70 -0.14
C MET A 32 9.42 12.25 0.20
N VAL A 33 8.48 11.50 0.76
CA VAL A 33 8.66 10.07 1.09
C VAL A 33 7.51 9.26 0.54
N PHE A 34 7.83 8.20 -0.21
CA PHE A 34 6.86 7.21 -0.68
C PHE A 34 7.04 5.90 0.08
N ASN A 35 6.10 5.56 0.94
CA ASN A 35 6.01 4.27 1.59
C ASN A 35 5.29 3.29 0.64
N ASN A 36 6.07 2.66 -0.23
CA ASN A 36 5.57 1.79 -1.30
C ASN A 36 5.86 0.29 -1.05
N ALA A 37 6.80 -0.03 -0.16
CA ALA A 37 7.12 -1.41 0.16
C ALA A 37 5.87 -2.19 0.59
N GLY A 38 5.70 -3.39 0.06
CA GLY A 38 4.54 -4.21 0.39
C GLY A 38 4.63 -5.61 -0.20
N ILE A 39 4.06 -6.55 0.53
CA ILE A 39 3.93 -7.96 0.18
C ILE A 39 2.48 -8.40 0.28
N ALA A 40 2.16 -9.56 -0.29
CA ALA A 40 0.84 -10.15 -0.21
C ALA A 40 0.91 -11.63 0.19
N VAL A 41 -0.16 -12.10 0.81
CA VAL A 41 -0.49 -13.51 1.00
C VAL A 41 -1.93 -13.71 0.55
N GLY A 42 -2.17 -14.76 -0.22
CA GLY A 42 -3.50 -15.14 -0.70
C GLY A 42 -3.90 -16.51 -0.18
N GLY A 43 -5.16 -16.65 0.25
CA GLY A 43 -5.72 -17.89 0.76
C GLY A 43 -6.84 -17.65 1.75
N GLN A 44 -7.61 -18.70 2.04
CA GLN A 44 -8.60 -18.65 3.11
C GLN A 44 -7.90 -18.47 4.46
N PHE A 45 -8.51 -17.71 5.37
CA PHE A 45 -7.91 -17.33 6.64
C PHE A 45 -7.36 -18.51 7.44
N GLU A 46 -8.11 -19.60 7.53
CA GLU A 46 -7.73 -20.81 8.28
C GLU A 46 -6.55 -21.60 7.67
N ARG A 47 -6.21 -21.33 6.39
CA ARG A 47 -5.11 -21.99 5.68
C ARG A 47 -3.85 -21.12 5.60
N VAL A 48 -3.96 -19.82 5.88
CA VAL A 48 -2.82 -18.90 5.90
C VAL A 48 -2.06 -19.09 7.20
N ALA A 49 -0.76 -19.35 7.14
CA ALA A 49 0.09 -19.48 8.32
C ALA A 49 0.13 -18.17 9.10
N GLU A 50 0.14 -18.24 10.44
CA GLU A 50 0.17 -17.08 11.33
C GLU A 50 1.39 -16.20 11.04
N GLU A 51 2.54 -16.80 10.81
CA GLU A 51 3.78 -16.09 10.51
C GLU A 51 3.70 -15.30 9.20
N ASP A 52 2.98 -15.82 8.20
CA ASP A 52 2.77 -15.12 6.94
C ASP A 52 1.76 -13.97 7.08
N PHE A 53 0.74 -14.17 7.89
CA PHE A 53 -0.21 -13.11 8.25
C PHE A 53 0.52 -11.95 8.95
N ASP A 54 1.29 -12.27 10.00
CA ASP A 54 2.05 -11.28 10.77
C ASP A 54 3.10 -10.58 9.92
N ARG A 55 3.81 -11.31 9.05
CA ARG A 55 4.78 -10.73 8.13
C ARG A 55 4.15 -9.69 7.19
N VAL A 56 2.93 -9.93 6.72
CA VAL A 56 2.19 -8.95 5.90
C VAL A 56 1.92 -7.68 6.70
N LEU A 57 1.50 -7.78 7.95
CA LEU A 57 1.28 -6.61 8.83
C LEU A 57 2.60 -5.89 9.13
N GLU A 58 3.67 -6.62 9.43
CA GLU A 58 4.98 -6.05 9.72
C GLU A 58 5.52 -5.22 8.55
N VAL A 59 5.45 -5.73 7.34
CA VAL A 59 5.93 -5.01 6.15
C VAL A 59 4.96 -3.89 5.75
N ASN A 60 3.68 -4.24 5.54
CA ASN A 60 2.72 -3.33 4.90
C ASN A 60 2.24 -2.21 5.80
N PHE A 61 2.17 -2.43 7.11
CA PHE A 61 1.65 -1.46 8.07
C PHE A 61 2.72 -0.94 9.03
N HIS A 62 3.37 -1.82 9.81
CA HIS A 62 4.39 -1.38 10.76
C HIS A 62 5.59 -0.74 10.07
N GLY A 63 5.98 -1.24 8.88
CA GLY A 63 6.98 -0.61 8.03
C GLY A 63 6.60 0.82 7.66
N VAL A 64 5.36 1.06 7.23
CA VAL A 64 4.85 2.41 6.93
C VAL A 64 4.92 3.31 8.18
N VAL A 65 4.52 2.80 9.34
CA VAL A 65 4.57 3.58 10.60
C VAL A 65 6.01 3.93 10.99
N ARG A 66 6.95 2.98 10.92
CA ARG A 66 8.36 3.19 11.24
C ARG A 66 9.02 4.20 10.30
N MET A 67 8.82 4.02 9.00
CA MET A 67 9.32 4.95 7.98
C MET A 67 8.73 6.36 8.18
N SER A 68 7.42 6.45 8.42
CA SER A 68 6.78 7.74 8.69
C SER A 68 7.39 8.44 9.91
N ARG A 69 7.63 7.71 11.03
CA ARG A 69 8.30 8.28 12.22
C ARG A 69 9.71 8.74 11.93
N ALA A 70 10.49 7.95 11.22
CA ALA A 70 11.88 8.27 10.92
C ALA A 70 12.01 9.51 10.02
N PHE A 71 11.11 9.67 9.06
CA PHE A 71 11.19 10.74 8.07
C PHE A 71 10.34 11.99 8.41
N LEU A 72 9.38 11.90 9.31
CA LEU A 72 8.52 13.05 9.66
C LEU A 72 9.29 14.29 10.12
N PRO A 73 10.37 14.19 10.93
CA PRO A 73 11.19 15.36 11.28
C PRO A 73 11.85 16.02 10.06
N LEU A 74 12.32 15.22 9.10
CA LEU A 74 12.93 15.74 7.85
C LEU A 74 11.89 16.44 6.98
N LEU A 75 10.70 15.83 6.84
CA LEU A 75 9.59 16.43 6.09
C LEU A 75 9.12 17.75 6.72
N LYS A 76 9.12 17.85 8.06
CA LYS A 76 8.75 19.09 8.78
C LYS A 76 9.77 20.21 8.62
N ALA A 77 11.04 19.87 8.36
CA ALA A 77 12.10 20.84 8.11
C ALA A 77 11.97 21.49 6.71
N GLU A 78 11.21 20.86 5.80
CA GLU A 78 10.98 21.39 4.46
C GLU A 78 9.79 22.35 4.40
N PRO A 79 9.83 23.38 3.54
CA PRO A 79 8.69 24.31 3.38
C PRO A 79 7.43 23.62 2.86
N SER A 80 7.56 22.47 2.21
CA SER A 80 6.45 21.73 1.58
C SER A 80 6.72 20.22 1.59
N GLY A 81 6.76 19.62 2.80
CA GLY A 81 6.97 18.18 2.96
C GLY A 81 5.76 17.35 2.50
N GLN A 82 6.01 16.15 1.96
CA GLN A 82 4.93 15.27 1.51
C GLN A 82 5.20 13.81 1.89
N LEU A 83 4.29 13.23 2.68
CA LEU A 83 4.28 11.81 3.03
C LEU A 83 3.23 11.08 2.19
N VAL A 84 3.65 10.08 1.42
CA VAL A 84 2.79 9.32 0.51
C VAL A 84 2.76 7.86 0.94
N ASN A 85 1.63 7.39 1.44
CA ASN A 85 1.45 6.02 1.91
C ASN A 85 0.64 5.21 0.90
N VAL A 86 1.24 4.13 0.38
CA VAL A 86 0.58 3.28 -0.62
C VAL A 86 -0.24 2.20 0.07
N SER A 87 -1.57 2.42 0.09
CA SER A 87 -2.58 1.44 0.47
C SER A 87 -2.92 0.54 -0.74
N SER A 88 -4.17 0.29 -0.99
CA SER A 88 -4.72 -0.50 -2.11
C SER A 88 -6.20 -0.20 -2.25
N LEU A 89 -6.81 -0.64 -3.35
CA LEU A 89 -8.25 -0.85 -3.42
C LEU A 89 -8.73 -1.77 -2.27
N PHE A 90 -7.91 -2.76 -1.88
CA PHE A 90 -8.20 -3.66 -0.74
C PHE A 90 -7.99 -3.02 0.65
N GLY A 91 -7.68 -1.73 0.71
CA GLY A 91 -7.85 -0.87 1.89
C GLY A 91 -9.21 -0.16 1.93
N ILE A 92 -10.14 -0.51 1.02
CA ILE A 92 -11.50 0.03 0.93
C ILE A 92 -12.51 -1.11 0.85
N ILE A 93 -12.28 -2.09 -0.02
CA ILE A 93 -13.05 -3.32 -0.14
C ILE A 93 -12.20 -4.51 0.34
N ALA A 94 -12.85 -5.55 0.87
CA ALA A 94 -12.17 -6.72 1.43
C ALA A 94 -12.66 -8.01 0.74
N PRO A 95 -12.03 -8.45 -0.37
CA PRO A 95 -12.42 -9.68 -1.04
C PRO A 95 -12.04 -10.91 -0.22
N PRO A 96 -12.78 -12.04 -0.38
CA PRO A 96 -12.42 -13.31 0.22
C PRO A 96 -10.99 -13.74 -0.15
N GLY A 97 -10.31 -14.44 0.75
CA GLY A 97 -8.95 -14.92 0.54
C GLY A 97 -7.85 -13.85 0.62
N GLN A 98 -8.17 -12.65 1.12
CA GLN A 98 -7.25 -11.52 1.23
C GLN A 98 -7.26 -10.89 2.64
N THR A 99 -7.49 -11.70 3.68
CA THR A 99 -7.70 -11.19 5.04
C THR A 99 -6.49 -10.41 5.57
N ALA A 100 -5.28 -10.97 5.52
CA ALA A 100 -4.07 -10.31 5.99
C ALA A 100 -3.75 -9.05 5.15
N TYR A 101 -3.80 -9.17 3.83
CA TYR A 101 -3.50 -8.07 2.93
C TYR A 101 -4.51 -6.92 3.10
N SER A 102 -5.82 -7.22 3.10
CA SER A 102 -6.85 -6.22 3.32
C SER A 102 -6.71 -5.55 4.68
N ALA A 103 -6.54 -6.32 5.77
CA ALA A 103 -6.33 -5.78 7.10
C ALA A 103 -5.15 -4.79 7.13
N SER A 104 -4.01 -5.15 6.54
CA SER A 104 -2.84 -4.28 6.47
C SER A 104 -3.12 -2.98 5.69
N LYS A 105 -3.84 -3.05 4.57
CA LYS A 105 -4.13 -1.89 3.72
C LYS A 105 -5.22 -0.98 4.28
N PHE A 106 -6.21 -1.53 5.01
CA PHE A 106 -7.13 -0.73 5.83
C PHE A 106 -6.41 0.00 6.97
N ALA A 107 -5.46 -0.68 7.64
CA ALA A 107 -4.64 -0.07 8.69
C ALA A 107 -3.82 1.12 8.15
N VAL A 108 -3.17 0.97 6.98
CA VAL A 108 -2.45 2.06 6.31
C VAL A 108 -3.39 3.24 6.01
N ARG A 109 -4.61 2.96 5.50
CA ARG A 109 -5.60 4.01 5.24
C ARG A 109 -5.98 4.75 6.52
N GLY A 110 -6.36 4.03 7.57
CA GLY A 110 -6.77 4.62 8.85
C GLY A 110 -5.65 5.46 9.47
N PHE A 111 -4.44 4.92 9.53
CA PHE A 111 -3.24 5.62 9.99
C PHE A 111 -2.99 6.91 9.20
N SER A 112 -3.01 6.83 7.87
CA SER A 112 -2.73 7.98 7.01
C SER A 112 -3.76 9.09 7.17
N MET A 113 -5.05 8.73 7.31
CA MET A 113 -6.13 9.69 7.51
C MET A 113 -6.00 10.40 8.86
N ALA A 114 -5.74 9.66 9.94
CA ALA A 114 -5.53 10.23 11.27
C ALA A 114 -4.32 11.17 11.28
N LEU A 115 -3.19 10.70 10.75
CA LEU A 115 -1.96 11.50 10.69
C LEU A 115 -2.13 12.77 9.83
N ALA A 116 -2.93 12.71 8.76
CA ALA A 116 -3.23 13.89 7.96
C ALA A 116 -3.98 14.99 8.76
N HIS A 117 -4.86 14.59 9.67
CA HIS A 117 -5.55 15.52 10.58
C HIS A 117 -4.61 16.06 11.66
N GLU A 118 -3.76 15.21 12.25
CA GLU A 118 -2.77 15.65 13.25
C GLU A 118 -1.76 16.66 12.69
N LEU A 119 -1.47 16.59 11.39
CA LEU A 119 -0.53 17.47 10.69
C LEU A 119 -1.21 18.68 10.02
N GLU A 120 -2.51 18.87 10.24
CA GLU A 120 -3.24 20.02 9.70
C GLU A 120 -2.64 21.34 10.21
N GLY A 121 -2.38 22.29 9.28
CA GLY A 121 -1.68 23.54 9.60
C GLY A 121 -0.15 23.44 9.62
N SER A 122 0.44 22.25 9.49
CA SER A 122 1.89 22.10 9.31
C SER A 122 2.30 22.19 7.81
N SER A 123 3.62 22.22 7.55
CA SER A 123 4.17 22.17 6.18
C SER A 123 4.00 20.81 5.52
N VAL A 124 3.66 19.75 6.28
CA VAL A 124 3.63 18.37 5.79
C VAL A 124 2.24 17.95 5.35
N GLY A 125 2.09 17.60 4.06
CA GLY A 125 0.92 16.93 3.53
C GLY A 125 1.02 15.41 3.66
N VAL A 126 -0.12 14.75 3.85
CA VAL A 126 -0.20 13.28 3.83
C VAL A 126 -1.17 12.84 2.75
N SER A 127 -0.69 11.99 1.84
CA SER A 127 -1.48 11.34 0.79
C SER A 127 -1.60 9.84 1.07
N VAL A 128 -2.82 9.31 0.96
CA VAL A 128 -3.04 7.87 0.91
C VAL A 128 -3.44 7.47 -0.52
N VAL A 129 -2.69 6.51 -1.08
CA VAL A 129 -2.88 6.04 -2.45
C VAL A 129 -3.65 4.73 -2.44
N HIS A 130 -4.67 4.61 -3.29
CA HIS A 130 -5.48 3.41 -3.49
C HIS A 130 -5.35 2.92 -4.93
N PRO A 131 -4.30 2.12 -5.26
CA PRO A 131 -4.19 1.49 -6.55
C PRO A 131 -5.25 0.40 -6.73
N GLY A 132 -5.84 0.33 -7.93
CA GLY A 132 -6.57 -0.82 -8.43
C GLY A 132 -5.62 -1.86 -9.01
N GLY A 133 -6.01 -2.45 -10.14
CA GLY A 133 -5.26 -3.50 -10.81
C GLY A 133 -4.01 -3.02 -11.55
N VAL A 134 -2.92 -2.73 -10.85
CA VAL A 134 -1.63 -2.38 -11.45
C VAL A 134 -0.79 -3.62 -11.70
N SER A 135 -0.26 -3.78 -12.92
CA SER A 135 0.55 -4.93 -13.37
C SER A 135 1.94 -4.92 -12.74
N THR A 136 2.03 -5.39 -11.49
CA THR A 136 3.27 -5.53 -10.73
C THR A 136 3.52 -6.99 -10.38
N LYS A 137 4.71 -7.30 -9.86
CA LYS A 137 5.06 -8.67 -9.42
C LYS A 137 4.41 -9.07 -8.08
N ILE A 138 3.63 -8.21 -7.43
CA ILE A 138 3.08 -8.48 -6.09
C ILE A 138 2.23 -9.76 -6.04
N ALA A 139 1.45 -10.03 -7.10
CA ALA A 139 0.63 -11.24 -7.18
C ALA A 139 1.45 -12.49 -7.51
N GLU A 140 2.54 -12.34 -8.27
CA GLU A 140 3.43 -13.45 -8.60
C GLU A 140 4.27 -13.86 -7.38
N SER A 141 4.70 -12.87 -6.57
CA SER A 141 5.48 -13.07 -5.35
C SER A 141 4.64 -13.32 -4.11
N ALA A 142 3.29 -13.24 -4.22
CA ALA A 142 2.40 -13.51 -3.12
C ALA A 142 2.58 -14.94 -2.60
N LYS A 143 2.73 -15.07 -1.28
CA LYS A 143 2.69 -16.38 -0.64
C LYS A 143 1.29 -16.97 -0.73
N VAL A 144 1.24 -18.30 -0.76
CA VAL A 144 0.02 -19.11 -0.76
C VAL A 144 0.09 -20.11 0.38
N PRO A 145 -1.05 -20.67 0.85
CA PRO A 145 -1.04 -21.72 1.88
C PRO A 145 -0.12 -22.88 1.50
N ALA A 146 0.54 -23.46 2.50
CA ALA A 146 1.48 -24.56 2.27
C ALA A 146 0.83 -25.82 1.67
N ASP A 147 -0.48 -26.00 1.91
CA ASP A 147 -1.31 -27.08 1.38
C ASP A 147 -2.00 -26.73 0.04
N ALA A 148 -1.70 -25.57 -0.55
CA ALA A 148 -2.30 -25.15 -1.80
C ALA A 148 -1.86 -26.05 -2.96
N THR A 149 -2.82 -26.57 -3.71
CA THR A 149 -2.53 -27.42 -4.86
C THR A 149 -1.96 -26.60 -6.04
N PRO A 150 -1.18 -27.21 -6.95
CA PRO A 150 -0.69 -26.52 -8.14
C PRO A 150 -1.81 -25.88 -8.98
N GLU A 151 -2.98 -26.50 -9.04
CA GLU A 151 -4.13 -25.98 -9.79
C GLU A 151 -4.77 -24.76 -9.11
N GLU A 152 -4.89 -24.76 -7.77
CA GLU A 152 -5.33 -23.59 -7.02
C GLU A 152 -4.39 -22.40 -7.25
N ILE A 153 -3.07 -22.65 -7.16
CA ILE A 153 -2.04 -21.61 -7.39
C ILE A 153 -2.14 -21.04 -8.80
N LYS A 154 -2.28 -21.92 -9.80
CA LYS A 154 -2.42 -21.53 -11.21
C LYS A 154 -3.67 -20.68 -11.42
N THR A 155 -4.80 -21.11 -10.87
CA THR A 155 -6.09 -20.40 -10.96
C THR A 155 -6.01 -19.01 -10.30
N GLN A 156 -5.48 -18.93 -9.09
CA GLN A 156 -5.26 -17.65 -8.39
C GLN A 156 -4.36 -16.69 -9.18
N ARG A 157 -3.22 -17.19 -9.70
CA ARG A 157 -2.30 -16.38 -10.49
C ARG A 157 -2.92 -15.90 -11.80
N ALA A 158 -3.71 -16.73 -12.47
CA ALA A 158 -4.43 -16.38 -13.68
C ALA A 158 -5.47 -15.29 -13.41
N ALA A 159 -6.27 -15.43 -12.35
CA ALA A 159 -7.24 -14.42 -11.93
C ALA A 159 -6.57 -13.08 -11.57
N ALA A 160 -5.47 -13.13 -10.81
CA ALA A 160 -4.71 -11.93 -10.48
C ALA A 160 -4.14 -11.26 -11.73
N LYS A 161 -3.54 -12.02 -12.66
CA LYS A 161 -3.03 -11.50 -13.93
C LYS A 161 -4.11 -10.83 -14.77
N ALA A 162 -5.31 -11.40 -14.81
CA ALA A 162 -6.45 -10.81 -15.53
C ALA A 162 -6.95 -9.50 -14.89
N ALA A 163 -6.80 -9.33 -13.57
CA ALA A 163 -7.20 -8.13 -12.85
C ALA A 163 -6.13 -7.03 -12.85
N LEU A 164 -4.83 -7.40 -12.94
CA LEU A 164 -3.71 -6.47 -12.86
C LEU A 164 -3.26 -6.01 -14.26
N VAL A 165 -3.99 -5.07 -14.85
CA VAL A 165 -3.82 -4.69 -16.27
C VAL A 165 -3.16 -3.31 -16.49
N MET A 166 -3.21 -2.41 -15.50
CA MET A 166 -2.64 -1.07 -15.65
C MET A 166 -1.11 -1.11 -15.64
N PRO A 167 -0.42 -0.53 -16.63
CA PRO A 167 1.04 -0.44 -16.62
C PRO A 167 1.56 0.38 -15.42
N PRO A 168 2.62 -0.08 -14.71
CA PRO A 168 3.20 0.64 -13.59
C PRO A 168 3.58 2.11 -13.88
N PRO A 169 4.15 2.47 -15.05
CA PRO A 169 4.43 3.87 -15.37
C PRO A 169 3.18 4.75 -15.41
N GLN A 170 2.06 4.24 -15.91
CA GLN A 170 0.80 4.96 -15.93
C GLN A 170 0.26 5.17 -14.49
N ALA A 171 0.35 4.15 -13.65
CA ALA A 171 -0.02 4.27 -12.25
C ALA A 171 0.84 5.31 -11.52
N ALA A 172 2.17 5.28 -11.77
CA ALA A 172 3.10 6.24 -11.18
C ALA A 172 2.76 7.68 -11.58
N GLN A 173 2.43 7.94 -12.86
CA GLN A 173 2.06 9.27 -13.31
C GLN A 173 0.80 9.79 -12.58
N ILE A 174 -0.25 8.96 -12.45
CA ILE A 174 -1.47 9.33 -11.72
C ILE A 174 -1.16 9.65 -10.25
N ILE A 175 -0.24 8.89 -9.64
CA ILE A 175 0.18 9.13 -8.26
C ILE A 175 0.92 10.46 -8.15
N LEU A 176 1.90 10.71 -9.02
CA LEU A 176 2.68 11.95 -9.02
C LEU A 176 1.79 13.17 -9.24
N ASP A 177 0.87 13.13 -10.20
CA ASP A 177 -0.09 14.20 -10.46
C ASP A 177 -0.98 14.48 -9.24
N GLY A 178 -1.37 13.43 -8.51
CA GLY A 178 -2.14 13.56 -7.28
C GLY A 178 -1.34 14.16 -6.13
N VAL A 179 -0.08 13.77 -6.01
CA VAL A 179 0.87 14.29 -5.00
C VAL A 179 1.20 15.75 -5.27
N GLU A 180 1.46 16.14 -6.51
CA GLU A 180 1.70 17.53 -6.92
C GLU A 180 0.53 18.43 -6.54
N ARG A 181 -0.70 17.96 -6.71
CA ARG A 181 -1.93 18.66 -6.30
C ARG A 181 -2.24 18.50 -4.80
N ARG A 182 -1.34 17.90 -4.01
CA ARG A 182 -1.48 17.64 -2.57
C ARG A 182 -2.80 16.96 -2.20
N GLN A 183 -3.27 16.05 -3.05
CA GLN A 183 -4.50 15.29 -2.78
C GLN A 183 -4.31 14.38 -1.58
N ARG A 184 -5.18 14.46 -0.58
CA ARG A 184 -5.17 13.58 0.60
C ARG A 184 -5.50 12.12 0.25
N ARG A 185 -6.27 11.90 -0.82
CA ARG A 185 -6.66 10.58 -1.30
C ARG A 185 -6.45 10.49 -2.81
N ILE A 186 -5.60 9.59 -3.23
CA ILE A 186 -5.27 9.36 -4.64
C ILE A 186 -5.80 7.98 -5.04
N VAL A 187 -6.72 7.94 -5.99
CA VAL A 187 -7.32 6.70 -6.51
C VAL A 187 -6.76 6.44 -7.90
N VAL A 188 -6.13 5.26 -8.07
CA VAL A 188 -5.44 4.88 -9.31
C VAL A 188 -6.22 3.79 -10.02
N GLY A 189 -6.77 4.12 -11.19
CA GLY A 189 -7.54 3.21 -12.03
C GLY A 189 -9.06 3.42 -11.96
N ASN A 190 -9.72 3.13 -13.07
CA ASN A 190 -11.19 3.24 -13.15
C ASN A 190 -11.88 2.10 -12.40
N ASP A 191 -11.26 0.93 -12.35
CA ASP A 191 -11.68 -0.21 -11.54
C ASP A 191 -11.76 0.16 -10.05
N ALA A 192 -10.73 0.83 -9.53
CA ALA A 192 -10.71 1.32 -8.15
C ALA A 192 -11.79 2.38 -7.91
N ARG A 193 -11.95 3.34 -8.83
CA ARG A 193 -12.98 4.39 -8.71
C ARG A 193 -14.38 3.79 -8.67
N LEU A 194 -14.66 2.84 -9.55
CA LEU A 194 -15.96 2.17 -9.64
C LEU A 194 -16.24 1.34 -8.38
N ALA A 195 -15.27 0.55 -7.91
CA ALA A 195 -15.41 -0.26 -6.72
C ALA A 195 -15.63 0.58 -5.45
N ILE A 196 -14.94 1.72 -5.34
CA ILE A 196 -15.14 2.69 -4.23
C ILE A 196 -16.54 3.29 -4.27
N LEU A 197 -17.02 3.69 -5.44
CA LEU A 197 -18.37 4.22 -5.59
C LEU A 197 -19.41 3.18 -5.18
N PHE A 198 -19.18 1.94 -5.61
CA PHE A 198 -20.08 0.84 -5.31
C PHE A 198 -20.11 0.48 -3.83
N GLU A 199 -18.94 0.41 -3.17
CA GLU A 199 -18.82 0.19 -1.72
C GLU A 199 -19.52 1.33 -0.94
N ARG A 200 -19.37 2.57 -1.39
CA ARG A 200 -19.98 3.73 -0.74
C ARG A 200 -21.52 3.70 -0.79
N ILE A 201 -22.09 3.20 -1.89
CA ILE A 201 -23.56 3.12 -2.06
C ILE A 201 -24.11 1.85 -1.39
N PHE A 202 -23.37 0.75 -1.45
CA PHE A 202 -23.78 -0.57 -0.96
C PHE A 202 -22.78 -1.16 0.03
N PRO A 203 -22.54 -0.54 1.20
CA PRO A 203 -21.41 -0.89 2.09
C PRO A 203 -21.46 -2.32 2.64
N VAL A 204 -22.63 -2.95 2.67
CA VAL A 204 -22.80 -4.35 3.14
C VAL A 204 -22.97 -5.32 1.97
N SER A 205 -23.70 -4.93 0.94
CA SER A 205 -24.08 -5.82 -0.16
C SER A 205 -23.07 -5.90 -1.30
N TYR A 206 -22.04 -5.02 -1.35
CA TYR A 206 -21.01 -5.07 -2.39
C TYR A 206 -20.31 -6.44 -2.46
N LEU A 207 -20.18 -7.15 -1.34
CA LEU A 207 -19.61 -8.48 -1.29
C LEU A 207 -20.39 -9.52 -2.10
N ARG A 208 -21.74 -9.40 -2.19
CA ARG A 208 -22.56 -10.29 -3.02
C ARG A 208 -22.22 -10.16 -4.51
N PHE A 209 -22.04 -8.91 -4.97
CA PHE A 209 -21.69 -8.64 -6.36
C PHE A 209 -20.26 -9.04 -6.69
N MET A 210 -19.33 -8.90 -5.73
CA MET A 210 -17.97 -9.36 -5.92
C MET A 210 -17.88 -10.89 -6.05
N ARG A 211 -18.64 -11.64 -5.26
CA ARG A 211 -18.68 -13.11 -5.37
C ARG A 211 -19.14 -13.61 -6.73
N GLN A 212 -20.09 -12.92 -7.36
CA GLN A 212 -20.60 -13.29 -8.69
C GLN A 212 -19.61 -13.04 -9.83
N ARG A 213 -18.59 -12.18 -9.61
CA ARG A 213 -17.57 -11.84 -10.62
C ARG A 213 -16.19 -12.44 -10.35
N LEU A 214 -15.92 -12.89 -9.13
CA LEU A 214 -14.64 -13.46 -8.70
C LEU A 214 -14.71 -14.97 -8.41
N GLY A 215 -15.89 -15.57 -8.38
CA GLY A 215 -16.14 -17.02 -8.39
C GLY A 215 -16.55 -17.45 -9.77
#